data_1c049734d5a69364692a795b9a7b1b00
#
_entry.id   1c049734d5a69364692a795b9a7b1b00
#
_cell.length_a   1.000
_cell.length_b   1.000
_cell.length_c   1.000
_cell.angle_alpha   90.00
_cell.angle_beta   90.00
_cell.angle_gamma   90.00
#
_symmetry.space_group_name_H-M   'P 1'
#
loop_
_entity.id
_entity.type
_entity.pdbx_description
1 polymer ?
#
loop_
_entity_poly.entity_id
_entity_poly.type
_entity_poly.pdbx_seq_one_letter_code
_entity_poly.pdbx_strand_id
1 'polypeptide(L)'
;ILSGRSDRTKDATIDWLNQHDVPFDKLMMRPKKLHFTRDSDLKQMWLDTIGVDNVAMVFDDRNQVVDMWRDNGLTVFQVADGDF
;
A
#
# COMPACT_ATOMS: atom_id res chain seq x y z
N ILE A 1 5.06 4.54 -1.95
CA ILE A 1 4.78 3.49 -0.94
C ILE A 1 3.39 3.69 -0.39
N LEU A 2 2.59 2.64 -0.40
CA LEU A 2 1.26 2.62 0.21
C LEU A 2 1.27 1.66 1.40
N SER A 3 0.90 2.14 2.59
CA SER A 3 0.89 1.33 3.80
C SER A 3 -0.44 1.44 4.54
N GLY A 4 -0.99 0.31 4.94
CA GLY A 4 -2.19 0.26 5.79
C GLY A 4 -1.95 0.66 7.24
N ARG A 5 -0.71 0.92 7.64
CA ARG A 5 -0.39 1.40 8.98
C ARG A 5 -0.96 2.80 9.22
N SER A 6 -1.31 3.07 10.47
CA SER A 6 -1.78 4.39 10.89
C SER A 6 -0.75 5.48 10.58
N ASP A 7 -1.22 6.64 10.13
CA ASP A 7 -0.36 7.81 9.90
C ASP A 7 0.24 8.39 11.19
N ARG A 8 -0.21 7.94 12.37
CA ARG A 8 0.42 8.28 13.66
C ARG A 8 1.90 7.87 13.70
N THR A 9 2.26 6.83 12.94
CA THR A 9 3.63 6.32 12.88
C THR A 9 4.39 6.80 11.64
N LYS A 10 3.88 7.85 10.97
CA LYS A 10 4.46 8.31 9.70
C LYS A 10 5.91 8.77 9.87
N ASP A 11 6.19 9.58 10.88
CA ASP A 11 7.55 10.07 11.12
C ASP A 11 8.52 8.94 11.45
N ALA A 12 8.10 7.99 12.29
CA ALA A 12 8.90 6.81 12.61
C ALA A 12 9.13 5.94 11.36
N THR A 13 8.14 5.84 10.49
CA THR A 13 8.24 5.09 9.23
C THR A 13 9.23 5.75 8.28
N ILE A 14 9.17 7.07 8.13
CA ILE A 14 10.12 7.83 7.30
C ILE A 14 11.55 7.66 7.83
N ASP A 15 11.74 7.74 9.14
CA ASP A 15 13.05 7.54 9.77
C ASP A 15 13.58 6.14 9.49
N TRP A 16 12.72 5.13 9.61
CA TRP A 16 13.09 3.74 9.32
C TRP A 16 13.52 3.57 7.86
N LEU A 17 12.74 4.12 6.91
CA LEU A 17 13.05 4.05 5.47
C LEU A 17 14.39 4.73 5.17
N ASN A 18 14.65 5.88 5.79
CA ASN A 18 15.91 6.61 5.62
C ASN A 18 17.10 5.84 6.20
N GLN A 19 16.94 5.21 7.38
CA GLN A 19 17.98 4.40 8.02
C GLN A 19 18.36 3.17 7.19
N HIS A 20 17.41 2.61 6.44
CA HIS A 20 17.61 1.41 5.62
C HIS A 20 17.87 1.76 4.14
N ASP A 21 18.08 3.04 3.83
CA ASP A 21 18.37 3.53 2.47
C ASP A 21 17.30 3.08 1.44
N VAL A 22 16.02 3.12 1.84
CA VAL A 22 14.89 2.80 0.95
C VAL A 22 14.41 4.09 0.31
N PRO A 23 14.71 4.35 -0.97
CA PRO A 23 14.24 5.55 -1.65
C PRO A 23 12.75 5.45 -1.94
N PHE A 24 12.04 6.56 -1.81
CA PHE A 24 10.64 6.66 -2.20
C PHE A 24 10.29 8.10 -2.60
N ASP A 25 9.37 8.23 -3.54
CA ASP A 25 8.86 9.53 -3.97
C ASP A 25 7.70 9.99 -3.09
N LYS A 26 6.83 9.06 -2.69
CA LYS A 26 5.64 9.34 -1.93
C LYS A 26 5.33 8.20 -0.96
N LEU A 27 4.94 8.56 0.25
CA LEU A 27 4.45 7.64 1.26
C LEU A 27 3.01 8.01 1.61
N MET A 28 2.09 7.06 1.43
CA MET A 28 0.69 7.20 1.83
C MET A 28 0.39 6.19 2.93
N MET A 29 -0.11 6.67 4.05
CA MET A 29 -0.45 5.85 5.21
C MET A 29 -1.91 6.06 5.59
N ARG A 30 -2.47 5.10 6.34
CA ARG A 30 -3.88 5.10 6.75
C ARG A 30 -4.21 6.32 7.59
N PRO A 31 -5.13 7.21 7.13
CA PRO A 31 -5.60 8.31 7.96
C PRO A 31 -6.37 7.80 9.17
N LYS A 32 -6.32 8.54 10.28
CA LYS A 32 -7.03 8.18 11.52
C LYS A 32 -8.52 7.96 11.30
N LYS A 33 -9.17 8.77 10.48
CA LYS A 33 -10.60 8.66 10.17
C LYS A 33 -10.97 7.37 9.43
N LEU A 34 -9.99 6.69 8.82
CA LEU A 34 -10.18 5.45 8.08
C LEU A 34 -9.65 4.23 8.86
N HIS A 35 -9.60 4.32 10.18
CA HIS A 35 -9.06 3.29 11.07
C HIS A 35 -9.71 1.91 10.86
N PHE A 36 -11.02 1.87 10.63
CA PHE A 36 -11.77 0.63 10.44
C PHE A 36 -11.97 0.24 8.96
N THR A 37 -11.42 1.00 8.04
CA THR A 37 -11.52 0.68 6.61
C THR A 37 -10.68 -0.56 6.30
N ARG A 38 -11.27 -1.53 5.61
CA ARG A 38 -10.57 -2.72 5.15
C ARG A 38 -9.36 -2.34 4.28
N ASP A 39 -8.25 -3.03 4.43
CA ASP A 39 -7.00 -2.68 3.75
C ASP A 39 -7.14 -2.67 2.22
N SER A 40 -7.84 -3.66 1.66
CA SER A 40 -8.10 -3.69 0.21
C SER A 40 -8.95 -2.51 -0.25
N ASP A 41 -9.95 -2.09 0.53
CA ASP A 41 -10.79 -0.94 0.19
C ASP A 41 -10.01 0.37 0.29
N LEU A 42 -9.18 0.52 1.31
CA LEU A 42 -8.29 1.68 1.46
C LEU A 42 -7.34 1.82 0.27
N LYS A 43 -6.72 0.73 -0.12
CA LYS A 43 -5.77 0.73 -1.23
C LYS A 43 -6.47 0.92 -2.57
N GLN A 44 -7.70 0.44 -2.73
CA GLN A 44 -8.51 0.73 -3.91
C GLN A 44 -8.79 2.25 -4.03
N MET A 45 -9.13 2.91 -2.92
CA MET A 45 -9.33 4.36 -2.90
C MET A 45 -8.07 5.10 -3.34
N TRP A 46 -6.91 4.67 -2.85
CA TRP A 46 -5.63 5.27 -3.25
C TRP A 46 -5.31 5.02 -4.71
N LEU A 47 -5.60 3.83 -5.22
CA LEU A 47 -5.42 3.51 -6.64
C LEU A 47 -6.30 4.40 -7.52
N ASP A 48 -7.56 4.62 -7.13
CA ASP A 48 -8.48 5.51 -7.85
C ASP A 48 -7.94 6.93 -7.93
N THR A 49 -7.24 7.38 -6.89
CA THR A 49 -6.60 8.69 -6.85
C THR A 49 -5.33 8.75 -7.70
N ILE A 50 -4.50 7.71 -7.65
CA ILE A 50 -3.23 7.63 -8.39
C ILE A 50 -3.48 7.40 -9.89
N GLY A 51 -4.44 6.55 -10.22
CA GLY A 51 -4.73 6.10 -11.57
C GLY A 51 -3.97 4.82 -11.94
N VAL A 52 -4.69 3.83 -12.44
CA VAL A 52 -4.13 2.53 -12.82
C VAL A 52 -2.99 2.67 -13.83
N ASP A 53 -3.12 3.59 -14.78
CA ASP A 53 -2.11 3.81 -15.83
C ASP A 53 -0.78 4.35 -15.30
N ASN A 54 -0.78 4.86 -14.07
CA ASN A 54 0.43 5.39 -13.40
C ASN A 54 1.15 4.35 -12.55
N VAL A 55 0.68 3.10 -12.54
CA VAL A 55 1.28 2.02 -11.76
C VAL A 55 1.87 0.97 -12.71
N ALA A 56 3.18 0.79 -12.65
CA ALA A 56 3.87 -0.19 -13.49
C ALA A 56 3.71 -1.62 -12.95
N MET A 57 3.90 -1.79 -11.66
CA MET A 57 3.80 -3.09 -10.98
C MET A 57 3.63 -2.88 -9.47
N VAL A 58 3.20 -3.93 -8.78
CA VAL A 58 2.97 -3.91 -7.34
C VAL A 58 3.67 -5.11 -6.69
N PHE A 59 4.22 -4.87 -5.50
CA PHE A 59 4.71 -5.91 -4.59
C PHE A 59 3.86 -5.86 -3.33
N ASP A 60 3.18 -6.94 -2.99
CA ASP A 60 2.35 -7.04 -1.80
C ASP A 60 2.32 -8.48 -1.30
N ASP A 61 1.84 -8.71 -0.08
CA ASP A 61 1.79 -10.05 0.51
C ASP A 61 0.38 -10.50 0.90
N ARG A 62 -0.50 -9.59 1.30
CA ARG A 62 -1.85 -9.95 1.75
C ARG A 62 -2.74 -10.37 0.59
N ASN A 63 -3.30 -11.59 0.65
CA ASN A 63 -4.11 -12.16 -0.43
C ASN A 63 -5.24 -11.24 -0.89
N GLN A 64 -6.02 -10.69 0.04
CA GLN A 64 -7.15 -9.81 -0.30
C GLN A 64 -6.70 -8.57 -1.06
N VAL A 65 -5.52 -8.05 -0.75
CA VAL A 65 -4.97 -6.85 -1.41
C VAL A 65 -4.38 -7.23 -2.77
N VAL A 66 -3.66 -8.34 -2.85
CA VAL A 66 -3.13 -8.86 -4.12
C VAL A 66 -4.25 -9.11 -5.12
N ASP A 67 -5.34 -9.73 -4.68
CA ASP A 67 -6.52 -9.99 -5.53
C ASP A 67 -7.14 -8.68 -6.02
N MET A 68 -7.26 -7.69 -5.15
CA MET A 68 -7.76 -6.36 -5.52
C MET A 68 -6.89 -5.71 -6.60
N TRP A 69 -5.56 -5.72 -6.43
CA TRP A 69 -4.66 -5.17 -7.44
C TRP A 69 -4.80 -5.88 -8.79
N ARG A 70 -4.87 -7.22 -8.77
CA ARG A 70 -5.01 -8.03 -9.99
C ARG A 70 -6.36 -7.79 -10.66
N ASP A 71 -7.44 -7.63 -9.90
CA ASP A 71 -8.78 -7.32 -10.42
C ASP A 71 -8.81 -5.96 -11.14
N ASN A 72 -7.92 -5.05 -10.77
CA ASN A 72 -7.76 -3.77 -11.47
C ASN A 72 -6.82 -3.86 -12.69
N GLY A 73 -6.36 -5.06 -13.04
CA GLY A 73 -5.51 -5.27 -14.21
C GLY A 73 -4.02 -5.01 -13.99
N LEU A 74 -3.59 -4.91 -12.73
CA LEU A 74 -2.18 -4.64 -12.41
C LEU A 74 -1.35 -5.91 -12.33
N THR A 75 -0.08 -5.81 -12.69
CA THR A 75 0.91 -6.85 -12.47
C THR A 75 1.34 -6.83 -11.01
N VAL A 76 1.16 -7.96 -10.31
CA VAL A 76 1.47 -8.06 -8.88
C VAL A 76 2.38 -9.23 -8.62
N PHE A 77 3.45 -8.97 -7.90
CA PHE A 77 4.36 -9.96 -7.36
C PHE A 77 4.04 -10.17 -5.88
N GLN A 78 3.42 -11.31 -5.57
CA GLN A 78 3.13 -11.65 -4.17
C GLN A 78 4.39 -12.20 -3.52
N VAL A 79 4.92 -11.46 -2.56
CA VAL A 79 6.24 -11.73 -1.97
C VAL A 79 6.22 -12.78 -0.86
N ALA A 80 5.04 -13.12 -0.34
CA ALA A 80 4.83 -14.17 0.66
C ALA A 80 3.36 -14.56 0.71
N ASP A 81 3.04 -15.72 1.24
CA ASP A 81 1.65 -16.11 1.49
C ASP A 81 1.04 -15.20 2.56
N GLY A 82 -0.15 -14.68 2.30
CA GLY A 82 -0.75 -13.65 3.13
C GLY A 82 -2.26 -13.80 3.31
N ASP A 83 -2.69 -14.92 3.89
CA ASP A 83 -4.09 -15.17 4.19
C ASP A 83 -4.50 -14.49 5.53
N PHE A 84 -4.48 -13.17 5.51
CA PHE A 84 -4.80 -12.37 6.71
C PHE A 84 -5.43 -11.03 6.39
#